data_b0bb0a8ca41a282dbf43d44bfcc9fdd7
#
_entry.id   b0bb0a8ca41a282dbf43d44bfcc9fdd7
#
_cell.length_a   1.000
_cell.length_b   1.000
_cell.length_c   1.000
_cell.angle_alpha   90.00
_cell.angle_beta   90.00
_cell.angle_gamma   90.00
#
_symmetry.space_group_name_H-M   'P 1'
#
loop_
_entity.id
_entity.type
_entity.pdbx_description
1 polymer ?
#
loop_
_entity_poly.entity_id
_entity_poly.type
_entity_poly.pdbx_seq_one_letter_code
_entity_poly.pdbx_strand_id
1 'polypeptide(L)'
;MTEIEHMRSYPDEEWKEIAFAEGALRKKYAISNYGRLLSFSDKISQGKLLKGGLLGGYPTFVCRPHGTSKTFYLHKLVAQYFIPKDNEEQKSVIHLDYNKKNNHVSNLRWASKREVEVHQQQSPLVKKSREKRRNQKPRKGHKLSATDVIRIKRRIFDPNRKTRMKIIAKQFGISEMQLYRIKSGENWSHIKVPIPPNGQKKASTEKEARKDKN
;
A
#
# COMPACT_ATOMS: atom_id res chain seq x y z
N MET A 1 -12.94 -43.77 -22.85
CA MET A 1 -13.43 -42.59 -23.59
C MET A 1 -13.16 -41.41 -22.71
N THR A 2 -11.99 -40.76 -22.87
CA THR A 2 -11.61 -39.59 -22.13
C THR A 2 -12.19 -38.38 -22.82
N GLU A 3 -13.20 -37.79 -22.20
CA GLU A 3 -13.76 -36.52 -22.64
C GLU A 3 -12.65 -35.48 -22.68
N ILE A 4 -12.25 -35.12 -23.88
CA ILE A 4 -11.51 -33.88 -24.14
C ILE A 4 -12.53 -32.79 -23.78
N GLU A 5 -12.39 -32.21 -22.58
CA GLU A 5 -13.03 -30.94 -22.28
C GLU A 5 -12.55 -29.95 -23.33
N HIS A 6 -13.34 -29.82 -24.39
CA HIS A 6 -13.09 -28.84 -25.45
C HIS A 6 -13.01 -27.49 -24.77
N MET A 7 -11.84 -26.90 -24.84
CA MET A 7 -11.59 -25.53 -24.41
C MET A 7 -12.64 -24.63 -25.06
N ARG A 8 -13.66 -24.24 -24.31
CA ARG A 8 -14.66 -23.29 -24.81
C ARG A 8 -13.90 -21.99 -25.13
N SER A 9 -13.64 -21.82 -26.42
CA SER A 9 -13.07 -20.59 -26.97
C SER A 9 -14.17 -19.56 -27.11
N TYR A 10 -13.87 -18.30 -26.82
CA TYR A 10 -14.76 -17.22 -27.19
C TYR A 10 -14.68 -16.99 -28.71
N PRO A 11 -15.74 -16.46 -29.36
CA PRO A 11 -15.77 -16.33 -30.83
C PRO A 11 -14.57 -15.61 -31.41
N ASP A 12 -14.09 -14.55 -30.73
CA ASP A 12 -12.98 -13.70 -31.21
C ASP A 12 -11.71 -13.88 -30.34
N GLU A 13 -11.53 -15.08 -29.75
CA GLU A 13 -10.40 -15.32 -28.89
C GLU A 13 -9.17 -15.66 -29.68
N GLU A 14 -8.16 -14.82 -29.59
CA GLU A 14 -6.84 -14.99 -30.15
C GLU A 14 -5.82 -15.38 -29.08
N TRP A 15 -4.93 -16.30 -29.43
CA TRP A 15 -3.88 -16.77 -28.53
C TRP A 15 -2.50 -16.41 -29.08
N LYS A 16 -1.63 -15.87 -28.23
CA LYS A 16 -0.23 -15.60 -28.53
C LYS A 16 0.68 -16.33 -27.55
N GLU A 17 1.69 -17.02 -28.08
CA GLU A 17 2.70 -17.71 -27.28
C GLU A 17 3.53 -16.69 -26.51
N ILE A 18 3.76 -16.97 -25.23
CA ILE A 18 4.61 -16.12 -24.37
C ILE A 18 6.06 -16.54 -24.62
N ALA A 19 6.84 -15.62 -25.16
CA ALA A 19 8.26 -15.86 -25.43
C ALA A 19 9.07 -15.93 -24.12
N PHE A 20 9.71 -17.07 -23.91
CA PHE A 20 10.76 -17.29 -22.92
C PHE A 20 12.05 -17.68 -23.64
N ALA A 21 13.20 -17.50 -22.96
CA ALA A 21 14.46 -17.99 -23.50
C ALA A 21 14.38 -19.50 -23.74
N GLU A 22 15.03 -19.97 -24.79
CA GLU A 22 15.05 -21.39 -25.17
C GLU A 22 15.52 -22.25 -23.98
N GLY A 23 14.84 -23.38 -23.75
CA GLY A 23 15.14 -24.27 -22.62
C GLY A 23 14.80 -23.75 -21.23
N ALA A 24 14.25 -22.54 -21.11
CA ALA A 24 13.92 -21.93 -19.81
C ALA A 24 12.79 -22.66 -19.06
N LEU A 25 11.88 -23.28 -19.80
CA LEU A 25 10.69 -23.95 -19.24
C LEU A 25 10.40 -25.27 -19.97
N ARG A 26 9.89 -26.26 -19.23
CA ARG A 26 9.49 -27.57 -19.79
C ARG A 26 8.23 -27.50 -20.64
N LYS A 27 7.38 -26.51 -20.41
CA LYS A 27 6.13 -26.27 -21.14
C LYS A 27 6.13 -24.88 -21.73
N LYS A 28 5.44 -24.73 -22.83
CA LYS A 28 5.13 -23.44 -23.45
C LYS A 28 3.86 -22.87 -22.84
N TYR A 29 3.71 -21.57 -22.90
CA TYR A 29 2.56 -20.85 -22.36
C TYR A 29 2.03 -19.88 -23.40
N ALA A 30 0.72 -19.70 -23.42
CA ALA A 30 0.07 -18.72 -24.27
C ALA A 30 -0.91 -17.87 -23.45
N ILE A 31 -1.06 -16.63 -23.87
CA ILE A 31 -2.00 -15.66 -23.31
C ILE A 31 -3.04 -15.31 -24.39
N SER A 32 -4.32 -15.19 -24.00
CA SER A 32 -5.35 -14.74 -24.92
C SER A 32 -5.65 -13.26 -24.76
N ASN A 33 -6.28 -12.66 -25.79
CA ASN A 33 -6.83 -11.30 -25.74
C ASN A 33 -7.93 -11.12 -24.67
N TYR A 34 -8.47 -12.21 -24.12
CA TYR A 34 -9.40 -12.23 -22.96
C TYR A 34 -8.66 -12.32 -21.61
N GLY A 35 -7.33 -12.39 -21.61
CA GLY A 35 -6.54 -12.52 -20.39
C GLY A 35 -6.57 -13.92 -19.79
N ARG A 36 -6.89 -14.93 -20.58
CA ARG A 36 -6.83 -16.34 -20.18
C ARG A 36 -5.44 -16.87 -20.44
N LEU A 37 -4.96 -17.74 -19.57
CA LEU A 37 -3.62 -18.35 -19.66
C LEU A 37 -3.74 -19.84 -19.96
N LEU A 38 -2.84 -20.33 -20.79
CA LEU A 38 -2.81 -21.70 -21.25
C LEU A 38 -1.38 -22.25 -21.19
N SER A 39 -1.22 -23.54 -20.84
CA SER A 39 0.05 -24.27 -20.95
C SER A 39 -0.09 -25.38 -21.98
N PHE A 40 0.92 -25.56 -22.83
CA PHE A 40 0.93 -26.57 -23.87
C PHE A 40 2.35 -27.11 -24.10
N SER A 41 2.47 -28.22 -24.81
CA SER A 41 3.77 -28.77 -25.23
C SER A 41 4.04 -28.45 -26.70
N ASP A 42 3.18 -28.93 -27.59
CA ASP A 42 3.39 -28.82 -29.07
C ASP A 42 2.43 -27.80 -29.70
N LYS A 43 1.11 -27.99 -29.52
CA LYS A 43 0.09 -27.15 -30.15
C LYS A 43 -0.81 -26.46 -29.09
N ILE A 44 -1.13 -25.20 -29.34
CA ILE A 44 -2.01 -24.40 -28.48
C ILE A 44 -3.39 -25.07 -28.31
N SER A 45 -3.91 -25.70 -29.38
CA SER A 45 -5.19 -26.41 -29.37
C SER A 45 -5.27 -27.58 -28.39
N GLN A 46 -4.16 -28.15 -27.98
CA GLN A 46 -4.04 -29.24 -27.02
C GLN A 46 -3.68 -28.74 -25.61
N GLY A 47 -3.68 -27.43 -25.42
CA GLY A 47 -3.27 -26.82 -24.19
C GLY A 47 -4.29 -26.92 -23.06
N LYS A 48 -3.80 -26.83 -21.83
CA LYS A 48 -4.60 -26.81 -20.61
C LYS A 48 -4.71 -25.39 -20.07
N LEU A 49 -5.93 -24.92 -19.83
CA LEU A 49 -6.19 -23.64 -19.18
C LEU A 49 -5.64 -23.63 -17.75
N LEU A 50 -5.02 -22.53 -17.38
CA LEU A 50 -4.48 -22.30 -16.06
C LEU A 50 -5.29 -21.23 -15.34
N LYS A 51 -5.67 -21.49 -14.07
CA LYS A 51 -6.39 -20.52 -13.25
C LYS A 51 -5.52 -19.35 -12.79
N GLY A 52 -4.21 -19.57 -12.69
CA GLY A 52 -3.29 -18.59 -12.13
C GLY A 52 -3.53 -18.30 -10.64
N GLY A 53 -2.93 -17.23 -10.16
CA GLY A 53 -3.07 -16.71 -8.80
C GLY A 53 -3.60 -15.28 -8.77
N LEU A 54 -3.72 -14.71 -7.56
CA LEU A 54 -4.08 -13.31 -7.35
C LEU A 54 -3.02 -12.63 -6.48
N LEU A 55 -2.51 -11.50 -6.92
CA LEU A 55 -1.61 -10.66 -6.15
C LEU A 55 -2.12 -9.21 -6.13
N GLY A 56 -2.46 -8.71 -4.94
CA GLY A 56 -3.06 -7.38 -4.82
C GLY A 56 -4.40 -7.20 -5.57
N GLY A 57 -5.13 -8.31 -5.81
CA GLY A 57 -6.37 -8.34 -6.57
C GLY A 57 -6.18 -8.46 -8.08
N TYR A 58 -4.94 -8.49 -8.58
CA TYR A 58 -4.63 -8.70 -10.00
C TYR A 58 -4.41 -10.19 -10.26
N PRO A 59 -4.97 -10.77 -11.32
CA PRO A 59 -4.63 -12.11 -11.79
C PRO A 59 -3.16 -12.19 -12.20
N THR A 60 -2.50 -13.26 -11.74
CA THR A 60 -1.07 -13.48 -11.95
C THR A 60 -0.77 -14.90 -12.39
N PHE A 61 0.35 -15.05 -13.06
CA PHE A 61 0.96 -16.30 -13.44
C PHE A 61 2.36 -16.40 -12.85
N VAL A 62 2.68 -17.54 -12.26
CA VAL A 62 4.00 -17.81 -11.69
C VAL A 62 4.63 -18.97 -12.45
N CYS A 63 5.82 -18.77 -12.97
CA CYS A 63 6.64 -19.82 -13.56
C CYS A 63 8.08 -19.73 -13.06
N ARG A 64 8.89 -20.74 -13.37
CA ARG A 64 10.28 -20.82 -12.90
C ARG A 64 11.26 -20.99 -14.09
N PRO A 65 11.45 -19.94 -14.92
CA PRO A 65 12.45 -19.99 -15.95
C PRO A 65 13.84 -20.12 -15.31
N HIS A 66 14.61 -21.08 -15.77
CA HIS A 66 15.94 -21.41 -15.23
C HIS A 66 15.94 -21.60 -13.68
N GLY A 67 14.87 -22.21 -13.13
CA GLY A 67 14.73 -22.47 -11.69
C GLY A 67 14.34 -21.29 -10.83
N THR A 68 14.40 -20.06 -11.33
CA THR A 68 14.05 -18.85 -10.57
C THR A 68 12.56 -18.51 -10.68
N SER A 69 11.87 -18.35 -9.55
CA SER A 69 10.44 -17.99 -9.55
C SER A 69 10.22 -16.58 -10.04
N LYS A 70 9.40 -16.43 -11.09
CA LYS A 70 8.98 -15.13 -11.65
C LYS A 70 7.46 -15.03 -11.67
N THR A 71 6.95 -13.90 -11.25
CA THR A 71 5.51 -13.60 -11.25
C THR A 71 5.20 -12.62 -12.37
N PHE A 72 4.25 -12.98 -13.21
CA PHE A 72 3.77 -12.15 -14.31
C PHE A 72 2.32 -11.76 -14.06
N TYR A 73 1.98 -10.50 -14.27
CA TYR A 73 0.60 -10.01 -14.21
C TYR A 73 -0.07 -10.24 -15.56
N LEU A 74 -1.24 -10.89 -15.58
CA LEU A 74 -1.92 -11.24 -16.82
C LEU A 74 -2.29 -10.00 -17.65
N HIS A 75 -2.78 -8.93 -17.03
CA HIS A 75 -3.05 -7.67 -17.74
C HIS A 75 -1.83 -7.07 -18.44
N LYS A 76 -0.63 -7.21 -17.85
CA LYS A 76 0.61 -6.75 -18.48
C LYS A 76 1.00 -7.61 -19.67
N LEU A 77 0.81 -8.93 -19.56
CA LEU A 77 1.04 -9.85 -20.67
C LEU A 77 0.07 -9.56 -21.81
N VAL A 78 -1.22 -9.41 -21.54
CA VAL A 78 -2.19 -9.03 -22.58
C VAL A 78 -1.78 -7.74 -23.28
N ALA A 79 -1.47 -6.70 -22.49
CA ALA A 79 -1.06 -5.43 -23.07
C ALA A 79 0.22 -5.55 -23.90
N GLN A 80 1.20 -6.32 -23.43
CA GLN A 80 2.46 -6.53 -24.13
C GLN A 80 2.29 -7.22 -25.49
N TYR A 81 1.37 -8.17 -25.59
CA TYR A 81 1.19 -8.98 -26.79
C TYR A 81 0.12 -8.44 -27.75
N PHE A 82 -0.87 -7.70 -27.24
CA PHE A 82 -2.04 -7.30 -28.05
C PHE A 82 -2.22 -5.79 -28.22
N ILE A 83 -1.56 -4.97 -27.40
CA ILE A 83 -1.75 -3.51 -27.45
C ILE A 83 -0.40 -2.85 -27.78
N PRO A 84 -0.32 -2.14 -28.92
CA PRO A 84 0.88 -1.37 -29.23
C PRO A 84 1.08 -0.26 -28.18
N LYS A 85 2.33 0.12 -27.95
CA LYS A 85 2.65 1.32 -27.17
C LYS A 85 2.77 2.51 -28.09
N ASP A 86 2.19 3.63 -27.68
CA ASP A 86 2.29 4.88 -28.42
C ASP A 86 3.61 5.60 -28.14
N ASN A 87 4.13 5.46 -26.93
CA ASN A 87 5.42 6.05 -26.53
C ASN A 87 6.13 5.26 -25.42
N GLU A 88 7.42 5.56 -25.23
CA GLU A 88 8.30 4.94 -24.23
C GLU A 88 7.92 5.24 -22.77
N GLU A 89 7.20 6.33 -22.52
CA GLU A 89 6.79 6.74 -21.17
C GLU A 89 5.66 5.87 -20.62
N GLN A 90 4.97 5.15 -21.47
CA GLN A 90 3.88 4.23 -21.13
C GLN A 90 4.42 2.93 -20.55
N LYS A 91 4.74 2.94 -19.25
CA LYS A 91 5.31 1.79 -18.52
C LYS A 91 4.28 1.01 -17.68
N SER A 92 3.07 1.53 -17.58
CA SER A 92 2.00 0.95 -16.77
C SER A 92 0.80 0.58 -17.62
N VAL A 93 -0.01 -0.36 -17.13
CA VAL A 93 -1.28 -0.75 -17.77
C VAL A 93 -2.42 -0.43 -16.82
N ILE A 94 -3.45 0.22 -17.31
CA ILE A 94 -4.67 0.55 -16.56
C ILE A 94 -5.85 -0.27 -17.06
N HIS A 95 -6.80 -0.55 -16.15
CA HIS A 95 -8.09 -1.17 -16.45
C HIS A 95 -9.13 -0.06 -16.56
N LEU A 96 -9.73 0.11 -17.73
CA LEU A 96 -10.66 1.21 -18.00
C LEU A 96 -11.90 1.17 -17.10
N ASP A 97 -12.39 -0.02 -16.81
CA ASP A 97 -13.53 -0.27 -15.91
C ASP A 97 -13.18 -0.32 -14.42
N TYR A 98 -11.92 -0.10 -14.04
CA TYR A 98 -11.39 -0.25 -12.68
C TYR A 98 -11.47 -1.66 -12.08
N ASN A 99 -11.90 -2.67 -12.86
CA ASN A 99 -11.94 -4.05 -12.42
C ASN A 99 -10.62 -4.78 -12.75
N LYS A 100 -9.81 -4.97 -11.74
CA LYS A 100 -8.48 -5.63 -11.86
C LYS A 100 -8.53 -7.05 -12.42
N LYS A 101 -9.71 -7.70 -12.42
CA LYS A 101 -9.88 -9.06 -12.92
C LYS A 101 -10.28 -9.12 -14.40
N ASN A 102 -10.77 -8.01 -14.94
CA ASN A 102 -11.18 -7.94 -16.35
C ASN A 102 -9.96 -7.60 -17.23
N ASN A 103 -9.26 -8.64 -17.68
CA ASN A 103 -8.04 -8.51 -18.49
C ASN A 103 -8.32 -8.59 -20.00
N HIS A 104 -9.55 -8.37 -20.43
CA HIS A 104 -9.87 -8.29 -21.85
C HIS A 104 -9.12 -7.13 -22.51
N VAL A 105 -8.60 -7.35 -23.72
CA VAL A 105 -7.77 -6.37 -24.44
C VAL A 105 -8.44 -5.00 -24.57
N SER A 106 -9.76 -4.95 -24.85
CA SER A 106 -10.51 -3.70 -24.98
C SER A 106 -10.64 -2.90 -23.67
N ASN A 107 -10.43 -3.58 -22.51
CA ASN A 107 -10.48 -2.95 -21.20
C ASN A 107 -9.11 -2.48 -20.71
N LEU A 108 -8.04 -2.73 -21.45
CA LEU A 108 -6.68 -2.41 -21.06
C LEU A 108 -6.11 -1.29 -21.92
N ARG A 109 -5.30 -0.42 -21.33
CA ARG A 109 -4.56 0.62 -22.04
C ARG A 109 -3.21 0.84 -21.39
N TRP A 110 -2.19 1.05 -22.21
CA TRP A 110 -0.91 1.53 -21.76
C TRP A 110 -1.06 2.96 -21.22
N ALA A 111 -0.34 3.28 -20.17
CA ALA A 111 -0.43 4.58 -19.52
C ALA A 111 0.92 5.02 -18.95
N SER A 112 1.17 6.31 -19.05
CA SER A 112 2.25 7.02 -18.36
C SER A 112 1.92 7.13 -16.85
N LYS A 113 2.92 7.50 -16.04
CA LYS A 113 2.71 7.72 -14.60
C LYS A 113 1.61 8.74 -14.32
N ARG A 114 1.59 9.84 -15.07
CA ARG A 114 0.59 10.91 -14.92
C ARG A 114 -0.81 10.42 -15.24
N GLU A 115 -0.98 9.66 -16.32
CA GLU A 115 -2.28 9.08 -16.69
C GLU A 115 -2.79 8.09 -15.65
N VAL A 116 -1.92 7.27 -15.07
CA VAL A 116 -2.28 6.37 -13.96
C VAL A 116 -2.81 7.16 -12.76
N GLU A 117 -2.15 8.26 -12.39
CA GLU A 117 -2.58 9.12 -11.28
C GLU A 117 -3.96 9.73 -11.53
N VAL A 118 -4.16 10.28 -12.73
CA VAL A 118 -5.46 10.85 -13.15
C VAL A 118 -6.55 9.77 -13.13
N HIS A 119 -6.28 8.63 -13.74
CA HIS A 119 -7.21 7.51 -13.78
C HIS A 119 -7.58 7.02 -12.36
N GLN A 120 -6.60 6.88 -11.46
CA GLN A 120 -6.86 6.50 -10.06
C GLN A 120 -7.73 7.53 -9.33
N GLN A 121 -7.52 8.83 -9.57
CA GLN A 121 -8.33 9.88 -8.95
C GLN A 121 -9.79 9.84 -9.41
N GLN A 122 -10.04 9.38 -10.61
CA GLN A 122 -11.38 9.23 -11.19
C GLN A 122 -12.10 7.96 -10.74
N SER A 123 -11.38 7.01 -10.13
CA SER A 123 -11.93 5.73 -9.69
C SER A 123 -13.14 5.91 -8.77
N PRO A 124 -14.25 5.19 -9.03
CA PRO A 124 -15.44 5.22 -8.18
C PRO A 124 -15.15 4.89 -6.72
N LEU A 125 -14.23 3.95 -6.47
CA LEU A 125 -13.82 3.57 -5.12
C LEU A 125 -13.10 4.72 -4.39
N VAL A 126 -12.24 5.45 -5.10
CA VAL A 126 -11.52 6.61 -4.54
C VAL A 126 -12.50 7.75 -4.28
N LYS A 127 -13.42 8.04 -5.23
CA LYS A 127 -14.48 9.04 -5.05
C LYS A 127 -15.33 8.72 -3.82
N LYS A 128 -15.82 7.49 -3.70
CA LYS A 128 -16.60 7.04 -2.53
C LYS A 128 -15.82 7.14 -1.21
N SER A 129 -14.53 6.79 -1.23
CA SER A 129 -13.68 6.92 -0.03
C SER A 129 -13.46 8.38 0.38
N ARG A 130 -13.26 9.29 -0.59
CA ARG A 130 -13.13 10.73 -0.34
C ARG A 130 -14.42 11.31 0.24
N GLU A 131 -15.56 10.94 -0.33
CA GLU A 131 -16.88 11.35 0.16
C GLU A 131 -17.12 10.86 1.58
N LYS A 132 -16.85 9.58 1.85
CA LYS A 132 -16.93 9.02 3.20
C LYS A 132 -16.06 9.79 4.20
N ARG A 133 -14.82 10.16 3.82
CA ARG A 133 -13.93 10.96 4.67
C ARG A 133 -14.47 12.37 4.91
N ARG A 134 -15.03 13.02 3.87
CA ARG A 134 -15.62 14.36 3.97
C ARG A 134 -16.84 14.37 4.90
N ASN A 135 -17.66 13.31 4.82
CA ASN A 135 -18.88 13.17 5.63
C ASN A 135 -18.60 12.58 7.02
N GLN A 136 -17.40 12.06 7.29
CA GLN A 136 -17.01 11.71 8.64
C GLN A 136 -16.90 13.01 9.47
N LYS A 137 -17.74 13.12 10.50
CA LYS A 137 -17.56 14.17 11.53
C LYS A 137 -16.10 14.13 11.97
N PRO A 138 -15.41 15.29 12.01
CA PRO A 138 -14.04 15.32 12.50
C PRO A 138 -14.04 14.59 13.84
N ARG A 139 -13.16 13.60 13.97
CA ARG A 139 -12.97 12.96 15.28
C ARG A 139 -12.77 14.10 16.24
N LYS A 140 -13.67 14.25 17.20
CA LYS A 140 -13.48 15.17 18.33
C LYS A 140 -12.22 14.70 19.06
N GLY A 141 -11.06 15.02 18.50
CA GLY A 141 -9.84 14.97 19.25
C GLY A 141 -10.09 15.89 20.45
N HIS A 142 -9.94 15.38 21.64
CA HIS A 142 -10.07 16.19 22.84
C HIS A 142 -9.07 17.35 22.71
N LYS A 143 -9.58 18.53 22.29
CA LYS A 143 -8.76 19.74 22.25
C LYS A 143 -8.48 20.09 23.70
N LEU A 144 -7.23 19.96 24.09
CA LEU A 144 -6.82 20.38 25.43
C LEU A 144 -7.19 21.84 25.65
N SER A 145 -7.88 22.11 26.75
CA SER A 145 -8.08 23.46 27.23
C SER A 145 -6.82 23.95 27.96
N ALA A 146 -6.69 25.27 28.13
CA ALA A 146 -5.61 25.84 28.94
C ALA A 146 -5.61 25.24 30.38
N THR A 147 -6.80 25.03 30.95
CA THR A 147 -6.98 24.39 32.25
C THR A 147 -6.47 22.96 32.30
N ASP A 148 -6.68 22.17 31.22
CA ASP A 148 -6.18 20.82 31.15
C ASP A 148 -4.64 20.81 31.06
N VAL A 149 -4.08 21.75 30.33
CA VAL A 149 -2.61 21.88 30.20
C VAL A 149 -1.99 22.29 31.55
N ILE A 150 -2.62 23.17 32.32
CA ILE A 150 -2.16 23.50 33.67
C ILE A 150 -2.19 22.25 34.57
N ARG A 151 -3.27 21.46 34.54
CA ARG A 151 -3.38 20.22 35.30
C ARG A 151 -2.32 19.20 34.88
N ILE A 152 -2.11 19.06 33.57
CA ILE A 152 -1.06 18.17 32.97
C ILE A 152 0.30 18.61 33.47
N LYS A 153 0.67 19.89 33.32
CA LYS A 153 1.97 20.42 33.76
C LYS A 153 2.19 20.24 35.26
N ARG A 154 1.18 20.52 36.11
CA ARG A 154 1.27 20.27 37.55
C ARG A 154 1.57 18.81 37.86
N ARG A 155 0.91 17.86 37.17
CA ARG A 155 1.15 16.43 37.38
C ARG A 155 2.51 15.97 36.83
N ILE A 156 2.97 16.50 35.69
CA ILE A 156 4.26 16.11 35.11
C ILE A 156 5.42 16.58 36.01
N PHE A 157 5.33 17.78 36.53
CA PHE A 157 6.40 18.41 37.30
C PHE A 157 6.26 18.22 38.83
N ASP A 158 5.29 17.40 39.27
CA ASP A 158 5.19 17.02 40.67
C ASP A 158 6.43 16.17 41.10
N PRO A 159 7.22 16.63 42.05
CA PRO A 159 8.42 15.91 42.50
C PRO A 159 8.08 14.55 43.13
N ASN A 160 6.88 14.38 43.69
CA ASN A 160 6.42 13.13 44.31
C ASN A 160 5.62 12.25 43.36
N ARG A 161 5.70 12.50 42.05
CA ARG A 161 4.94 11.79 41.05
C ARG A 161 5.32 10.32 40.96
N LYS A 162 4.40 9.43 41.30
CA LYS A 162 4.53 7.96 41.14
C LYS A 162 3.90 7.47 39.80
N THR A 163 3.06 8.28 39.15
CA THR A 163 2.31 7.91 37.95
C THR A 163 3.18 7.98 36.69
N ARG A 164 3.21 6.91 35.89
CA ARG A 164 3.93 6.87 34.61
C ARG A 164 3.32 7.85 33.59
N MET A 165 4.14 8.43 32.72
CA MET A 165 3.72 9.39 31.68
C MET A 165 2.61 8.83 30.79
N LYS A 166 2.70 7.56 30.39
CA LYS A 166 1.67 6.88 29.60
C LYS A 166 0.28 6.89 30.25
N ILE A 167 0.21 6.76 31.57
CA ILE A 167 -1.04 6.77 32.32
C ILE A 167 -1.61 8.19 32.36
N ILE A 168 -0.76 9.19 32.56
CA ILE A 168 -1.17 10.60 32.51
C ILE A 168 -1.73 10.95 31.12
N ALA A 169 -1.02 10.55 30.05
CA ALA A 169 -1.50 10.78 28.69
C ALA A 169 -2.88 10.17 28.45
N LYS A 170 -3.10 8.91 28.90
CA LYS A 170 -4.39 8.21 28.79
C LYS A 170 -5.51 8.94 29.55
N GLN A 171 -5.23 9.46 30.75
CA GLN A 171 -6.23 10.19 31.57
C GLN A 171 -6.72 11.47 30.90
N PHE A 172 -5.84 12.16 30.17
CA PHE A 172 -6.19 13.38 29.44
C PHE A 172 -6.56 13.13 27.96
N GLY A 173 -6.69 11.86 27.54
CA GLY A 173 -7.09 11.50 26.17
C GLY A 173 -6.10 11.95 25.07
N ILE A 174 -4.82 12.09 25.41
CA ILE A 174 -3.75 12.51 24.48
C ILE A 174 -2.71 11.42 24.25
N SER A 175 -1.94 11.55 23.18
CA SER A 175 -0.81 10.65 22.94
C SER A 175 0.34 10.96 23.89
N GLU A 176 1.16 9.96 24.18
CA GLU A 176 2.37 10.13 24.99
C GLU A 176 3.35 11.13 24.35
N MET A 177 3.46 11.12 23.02
CA MET A 177 4.23 12.10 22.25
C MET A 177 3.77 13.53 22.52
N GLN A 178 2.46 13.78 22.48
CA GLN A 178 1.90 15.10 22.77
C GLN A 178 2.19 15.53 24.22
N LEU A 179 2.16 14.59 25.17
CA LEU A 179 2.52 14.86 26.55
C LEU A 179 3.98 15.29 26.70
N TYR A 180 4.91 14.62 25.99
CA TYR A 180 6.32 15.01 25.96
C TYR A 180 6.55 16.40 25.35
N ARG A 181 5.84 16.76 24.28
CA ARG A 181 5.88 18.11 23.69
C ARG A 181 5.39 19.20 24.64
N ILE A 182 4.40 18.90 25.46
CA ILE A 182 3.96 19.81 26.53
C ILE A 182 5.02 19.93 27.63
N LYS A 183 5.68 18.83 27.97
CA LYS A 183 6.76 18.81 28.97
C LYS A 183 7.99 19.59 28.50
N SER A 184 8.40 19.43 27.26
CA SER A 184 9.55 20.15 26.67
C SER A 184 9.27 21.64 26.40
N GLY A 185 8.00 22.05 26.42
CA GLY A 185 7.60 23.41 26.08
C GLY A 185 7.50 23.67 24.57
N GLU A 186 7.65 22.65 23.72
CA GLU A 186 7.42 22.76 22.28
C GLU A 186 5.96 23.18 21.99
N ASN A 187 5.02 22.59 22.74
CA ASN A 187 3.63 23.00 22.71
C ASN A 187 3.23 23.65 24.03
N TRP A 188 2.37 24.67 23.97
CA TRP A 188 1.83 25.36 25.16
C TRP A 188 2.91 26.02 26.04
N SER A 189 3.97 26.54 25.44
CA SER A 189 5.06 27.27 26.14
C SER A 189 4.57 28.50 26.91
N HIS A 190 3.53 29.16 26.37
CA HIS A 190 2.93 30.36 26.98
C HIS A 190 2.24 30.09 28.32
N ILE A 191 1.86 28.85 28.61
CA ILE A 191 1.28 28.46 29.88
C ILE A 191 2.37 28.09 30.88
N LYS A 192 2.73 29.05 31.75
CA LYS A 192 3.67 28.83 32.85
C LYS A 192 2.91 28.32 34.07
N VAL A 193 3.43 27.27 34.71
CA VAL A 193 2.90 26.74 35.97
C VAL A 193 4.01 26.89 37.00
N PRO A 194 3.73 27.41 38.21
CA PRO A 194 4.74 27.44 39.27
C PRO A 194 5.19 26.02 39.57
N ILE A 195 6.46 25.75 39.30
CA ILE A 195 7.09 24.46 39.60
C ILE A 195 7.69 24.58 41.00
N PRO A 196 7.37 23.66 41.92
CA PRO A 196 8.00 23.68 43.23
C PRO A 196 9.53 23.64 43.11
N PRO A 197 10.27 24.38 43.93
CA PRO A 197 11.71 24.60 43.78
C PRO A 197 12.57 23.35 43.79
N ASN A 198 12.06 22.20 44.23
CA ASN A 198 12.78 20.90 44.20
C ASN A 198 12.80 20.18 42.87
N GLY A 199 12.12 20.67 41.81
CA GLY A 199 12.09 20.03 40.46
C GLY A 199 13.25 20.42 39.56
N GLN A 200 14.05 21.42 39.91
CA GLN A 200 15.14 21.93 39.03
C GLN A 200 16.50 21.26 39.21
N LYS A 201 16.72 20.48 40.27
CA LYS A 201 18.06 19.96 40.62
C LYS A 201 18.52 18.68 39.88
N LYS A 202 17.75 18.09 38.96
CA LYS A 202 18.20 16.87 38.26
C LYS A 202 18.51 17.02 36.76
N ALA A 203 18.32 18.19 36.16
CA ALA A 203 18.57 18.36 34.71
C ALA A 203 19.93 18.97 34.37
N SER A 204 20.64 19.57 35.33
CA SER A 204 21.92 20.22 35.10
C SER A 204 23.18 19.43 35.49
N THR A 205 23.04 18.38 36.31
CA THR A 205 24.21 17.60 36.79
C THR A 205 24.59 16.41 35.89
N GLU A 206 23.76 15.97 34.97
CA GLU A 206 24.10 14.84 34.08
C GLU A 206 24.83 15.28 32.78
N LYS A 207 24.85 16.58 32.46
CA LYS A 207 25.60 17.10 31.30
C LYS A 207 27.02 17.48 31.59
N GLU A 208 27.40 17.82 32.83
CA GLU A 208 28.77 18.15 33.21
C GLU A 208 29.62 16.93 33.55
N ALA A 209 28.99 15.83 34.09
CA ALA A 209 29.73 14.62 34.41
C ALA A 209 30.14 13.76 33.17
N ARG A 210 29.72 14.11 31.96
CA ARG A 210 30.14 13.45 30.72
C ARG A 210 31.19 14.17 29.92
N LYS A 211 31.63 15.38 30.35
CA LYS A 211 32.72 16.13 29.69
C LYS A 211 34.09 15.87 30.29
N ASP A 212 34.17 15.28 31.49
CA ASP A 212 35.45 15.05 32.17
C ASP A 212 35.95 13.60 32.07
N LYS A 213 35.43 12.84 31.10
CA LYS A 213 35.90 11.47 30.78
C LYS A 213 36.11 11.28 29.28
N ASN A 214 36.89 12.19 28.66
CA ASN A 214 37.52 11.91 27.38
C ASN A 214 38.87 12.55 27.34
#